data_7e3ce000d4d4aa7c35fd44b6fa2ced8d
#
_entry.id   7e3ce000d4d4aa7c35fd44b6fa2ced8d
#
_cell.length_a   1.000
_cell.length_b   1.000
_cell.length_c   1.000
_cell.angle_alpha   90.00
_cell.angle_beta   90.00
_cell.angle_gamma   90.00
#
_symmetry.space_group_name_H-M   'P 1'
#
loop_
_entity.id
_entity.type
_entity.pdbx_description
1 polymer ?
#
loop_
_entity_poly.entity_id
_entity_poly.type
_entity_poly.pdbx_seq_one_letter_code
_entity_poly.pdbx_strand_id
1 'polypeptide(L)'
;MGNVAASVNSFGAKGQLEVGDASYTIFRLAAVDGSATLPYSLKVLLENLLRTEDGANITAEHITAIGGWDETAEPDTEIQFTPARVVMQDFTGVPCVVDLATMREAVVALGGDPSKINPLAPAELVIDHSVQIDAFGNAAAFEKNVELEYERNQERYQFLRWGQTAFEEFKVVPPGTGIVHQVNIERLARTVMTRAAGDGVLAYPDTCVGTDSHTTMVNGLGVLGWGVGGIEAEAAMLGQPVSMLIPRVVGFKLTGAAKPGVTATDVVLTITDMLRKHGVVGKFVEFYG
;
A
#
# COMPACT_ATOMS: atom_id res chain seq x y z
N MET A 1 -1.23 17.41 -9.78
CA MET A 1 -1.91 16.80 -8.62
C MET A 1 -3.31 16.40 -9.03
N GLY A 2 -3.58 15.11 -9.14
CA GLY A 2 -4.92 14.62 -9.47
C GLY A 2 -5.93 15.12 -8.44
N ASN A 3 -6.97 15.76 -8.91
CA ASN A 3 -8.07 16.23 -8.08
C ASN A 3 -8.85 14.99 -7.63
N VAL A 4 -8.56 14.46 -6.44
CA VAL A 4 -9.43 13.43 -5.86
C VAL A 4 -10.77 14.09 -5.63
N ALA A 5 -11.82 13.53 -6.23
CA ALA A 5 -13.17 14.01 -6.02
C ALA A 5 -13.43 14.12 -4.51
N ALA A 6 -14.09 15.22 -4.10
CA ALA A 6 -14.44 15.36 -2.70
C ALA A 6 -15.43 14.24 -2.33
N SER A 7 -15.22 13.61 -1.17
CA SER A 7 -16.18 12.62 -0.65
C SER A 7 -17.59 13.21 -0.60
N VAL A 8 -18.60 12.41 -0.93
CA VAL A 8 -20.01 12.72 -0.77
C VAL A 8 -20.35 13.01 0.71
N ASN A 9 -19.61 12.34 1.62
CA ASN A 9 -19.70 12.52 3.06
C ASN A 9 -21.13 12.33 3.60
N SER A 10 -21.81 11.27 3.15
CA SER A 10 -23.22 10.95 3.52
C SER A 10 -23.44 10.83 5.01
N PHE A 11 -22.41 10.42 5.77
CA PHE A 11 -22.45 10.25 7.23
C PHE A 11 -22.07 11.51 8.01
N GLY A 12 -21.71 12.62 7.34
CA GLY A 12 -21.21 13.81 8.03
C GLY A 12 -19.90 13.55 8.81
N ALA A 13 -19.09 12.59 8.37
CA ALA A 13 -17.88 12.13 9.05
C ALA A 13 -16.71 13.13 8.96
N LYS A 14 -16.70 13.99 7.94
CA LYS A 14 -15.67 15.00 7.73
C LYS A 14 -15.60 15.98 8.90
N GLY A 15 -14.40 16.18 9.44
CA GLY A 15 -14.16 17.06 10.57
C GLY A 15 -12.73 17.58 10.61
N GLN A 16 -12.42 18.42 11.60
CA GLN A 16 -11.07 18.94 11.82
C GLN A 16 -10.41 18.25 13.02
N LEU A 17 -9.10 18.04 12.89
CA LEU A 17 -8.21 17.58 13.95
C LEU A 17 -7.10 18.62 14.14
N GLU A 18 -7.03 19.19 15.33
CA GLU A 18 -5.97 20.11 15.70
C GLU A 18 -4.78 19.32 16.29
N VAL A 19 -3.58 19.57 15.78
CA VAL A 19 -2.32 18.97 16.26
C VAL A 19 -1.28 20.08 16.39
N GLY A 20 -1.03 20.52 17.61
CA GLY A 20 -0.21 21.72 17.83
C GLY A 20 -0.83 22.94 17.14
N ASP A 21 -0.06 23.60 16.30
CA ASP A 21 -0.51 24.78 15.53
C ASP A 21 -1.08 24.43 14.14
N ALA A 22 -1.20 23.14 13.81
CA ALA A 22 -1.68 22.66 12.52
C ALA A 22 -3.10 22.06 12.63
N SER A 23 -3.92 22.35 11.62
CA SER A 23 -5.28 21.80 11.49
C SER A 23 -5.36 20.87 10.29
N TYR A 24 -5.93 19.68 10.49
CA TYR A 24 -6.08 18.67 9.45
C TYR A 24 -7.53 18.28 9.27
N THR A 25 -7.96 18.14 8.03
CA THR A 25 -9.22 17.48 7.71
C THR A 25 -9.07 15.98 7.91
N ILE A 26 -10.03 15.37 8.62
CA ILE A 26 -10.10 13.90 8.82
C ILE A 26 -11.52 13.41 8.62
N PHE A 27 -11.71 12.08 8.54
CA PHE A 27 -13.02 11.43 8.54
C PHE A 27 -13.19 10.62 9.84
N ARG A 28 -14.18 11.02 10.67
CA ARG A 28 -14.41 10.45 12.01
C ARG A 28 -15.22 9.17 11.92
N LEU A 29 -14.65 8.07 12.42
CA LEU A 29 -15.31 6.76 12.43
C LEU A 29 -16.59 6.75 13.26
N ALA A 30 -16.64 7.55 14.33
CA ALA A 30 -17.80 7.64 15.22
C ALA A 30 -19.08 8.14 14.54
N ALA A 31 -19.00 8.63 13.30
CA ALA A 31 -20.15 8.96 12.48
C ALA A 31 -20.93 7.72 11.98
N VAL A 32 -20.33 6.52 12.11
CA VAL A 32 -20.93 5.26 11.64
C VAL A 32 -21.24 4.37 12.85
N ASP A 33 -22.48 3.92 12.95
CA ASP A 33 -22.91 3.00 14.00
C ASP A 33 -22.10 1.69 13.93
N GLY A 34 -21.74 1.13 15.09
CA GLY A 34 -20.93 -0.08 15.20
C GLY A 34 -19.43 0.13 15.09
N SER A 35 -18.96 1.29 14.63
CA SER A 35 -17.52 1.56 14.39
C SER A 35 -16.63 1.39 15.63
N ALA A 36 -17.16 1.60 16.83
CA ALA A 36 -16.41 1.52 18.09
C ALA A 36 -15.86 0.11 18.35
N THR A 37 -16.63 -0.92 18.01
CA THR A 37 -16.33 -2.34 18.29
C THR A 37 -15.54 -3.04 17.17
N LEU A 38 -15.38 -2.39 16.02
CA LEU A 38 -14.63 -2.95 14.90
C LEU A 38 -13.18 -3.24 15.27
N PRO A 39 -12.58 -4.33 14.73
CA PRO A 39 -11.14 -4.52 14.67
C PRO A 39 -10.42 -3.34 14.01
N TYR A 40 -9.14 -3.13 14.31
CA TYR A 40 -8.38 -1.99 13.80
C TYR A 40 -8.25 -1.99 12.28
N SER A 41 -8.03 -3.15 11.67
CA SER A 41 -7.96 -3.29 10.21
C SER A 41 -9.26 -2.84 9.53
N LEU A 42 -10.42 -3.19 10.09
CA LEU A 42 -11.72 -2.74 9.58
C LEU A 42 -11.98 -1.26 9.87
N LYS A 43 -11.46 -0.70 10.94
CA LYS A 43 -11.48 0.75 11.18
C LYS A 43 -10.71 1.52 10.11
N VAL A 44 -9.57 1.00 9.65
CA VAL A 44 -8.80 1.58 8.54
C VAL A 44 -9.59 1.51 7.24
N LEU A 45 -10.22 0.37 6.93
CA LEU A 45 -11.10 0.25 5.76
C LEU A 45 -12.29 1.20 5.85
N LEU A 46 -12.93 1.33 7.00
CA LEU A 46 -14.05 2.25 7.23
C LEU A 46 -13.65 3.71 6.96
N GLU A 47 -12.50 4.13 7.48
CA GLU A 47 -11.95 5.48 7.19
C GLU A 47 -11.75 5.67 5.69
N ASN A 48 -11.18 4.65 5.02
CA ASN A 48 -10.94 4.70 3.60
C ASN A 48 -12.24 4.93 2.82
N LEU A 49 -13.30 4.16 3.09
CA LEU A 49 -14.58 4.31 2.41
C LEU A 49 -15.22 5.67 2.71
N LEU A 50 -15.21 6.12 3.95
CA LEU A 50 -15.75 7.46 4.31
C LEU A 50 -15.05 8.58 3.54
N ARG A 51 -13.73 8.48 3.39
CA ARG A 51 -12.92 9.48 2.71
C ARG A 51 -13.07 9.45 1.20
N THR A 52 -13.33 8.28 0.63
CA THR A 52 -13.36 8.05 -0.82
C THR A 52 -14.77 7.81 -1.38
N GLU A 53 -15.80 7.96 -0.57
CA GLU A 53 -17.20 7.84 -0.97
C GLU A 53 -17.49 8.74 -2.18
N ASP A 54 -17.87 8.12 -3.30
CA ASP A 54 -18.20 8.82 -4.56
C ASP A 54 -19.67 8.66 -4.97
N GLY A 55 -20.42 7.83 -4.24
CA GLY A 55 -21.82 7.53 -4.49
C GLY A 55 -22.08 6.62 -5.69
N ALA A 56 -21.02 6.12 -6.34
CA ALA A 56 -21.10 5.24 -7.50
C ALA A 56 -20.35 3.92 -7.25
N ASN A 57 -19.03 3.97 -7.08
CA ASN A 57 -18.21 2.80 -6.77
C ASN A 57 -18.14 2.55 -5.25
N ILE A 58 -18.10 3.62 -4.48
CA ILE A 58 -18.07 3.59 -3.01
C ILE A 58 -19.30 4.31 -2.50
N THR A 59 -20.23 3.54 -1.95
CA THR A 59 -21.58 4.00 -1.56
C THR A 59 -21.79 3.96 -0.05
N ALA A 60 -22.85 4.60 0.41
CA ALA A 60 -23.26 4.56 1.81
C ALA A 60 -23.57 3.13 2.31
N GLU A 61 -24.04 2.26 1.43
CA GLU A 61 -24.31 0.86 1.75
C GLU A 61 -23.02 0.12 2.11
N HIS A 62 -21.91 0.33 1.38
CA HIS A 62 -20.60 -0.26 1.70
C HIS A 62 -20.09 0.19 3.07
N ILE A 63 -20.27 1.48 3.40
CA ILE A 63 -19.88 2.04 4.69
C ILE A 63 -20.72 1.43 5.83
N THR A 64 -22.04 1.33 5.61
CA THR A 64 -22.96 0.71 6.57
C THR A 64 -22.65 -0.77 6.78
N ALA A 65 -22.29 -1.50 5.70
CA ALA A 65 -21.94 -2.91 5.78
C ALA A 65 -20.70 -3.15 6.65
N ILE A 66 -19.65 -2.30 6.54
CA ILE A 66 -18.50 -2.40 7.46
C ILE A 66 -18.92 -2.10 8.89
N GLY A 67 -19.73 -1.05 9.13
CA GLY A 67 -20.23 -0.73 10.47
C GLY A 67 -21.00 -1.87 11.12
N GLY A 68 -21.75 -2.62 10.32
CA GLY A 68 -22.53 -3.79 10.75
C GLY A 68 -21.74 -5.12 10.73
N TRP A 69 -20.41 -5.09 10.61
CA TRP A 69 -19.59 -6.30 10.54
C TRP A 69 -19.83 -7.25 11.72
N ASP A 70 -20.02 -8.54 11.40
CA ASP A 70 -20.23 -9.63 12.35
C ASP A 70 -19.08 -10.65 12.24
N GLU A 71 -18.43 -10.94 13.35
CA GLU A 71 -17.30 -11.89 13.43
C GLU A 71 -17.67 -13.31 13.02
N THR A 72 -18.94 -13.69 13.12
CA THR A 72 -19.45 -15.03 12.85
C THR A 72 -19.99 -15.19 11.42
N ALA A 73 -20.32 -14.09 10.75
CA ALA A 73 -20.87 -14.13 9.40
C ALA A 73 -19.82 -14.53 8.35
N GLU A 74 -20.25 -15.25 7.31
CA GLU A 74 -19.40 -15.44 6.12
C GLU A 74 -19.33 -14.13 5.32
N PRO A 75 -18.14 -13.78 4.80
CA PRO A 75 -17.99 -12.62 3.93
C PRO A 75 -18.87 -12.74 2.67
N ASP A 76 -19.80 -11.84 2.48
CA ASP A 76 -20.75 -11.82 1.35
C ASP A 76 -20.85 -10.45 0.68
N THR A 77 -20.36 -9.41 1.35
CA THR A 77 -20.46 -8.04 0.87
C THR A 77 -19.13 -7.57 0.29
N GLU A 78 -19.15 -7.18 -0.97
CA GLU A 78 -18.00 -6.62 -1.69
C GLU A 78 -17.91 -5.11 -1.44
N ILE A 79 -16.69 -4.63 -1.22
CA ILE A 79 -16.36 -3.21 -1.10
C ILE A 79 -15.25 -2.82 -2.06
N GLN A 80 -15.11 -1.53 -2.31
CA GLN A 80 -14.08 -0.96 -3.15
C GLN A 80 -13.09 -0.17 -2.28
N PHE A 81 -11.83 -0.56 -2.30
CA PHE A 81 -10.78 0.04 -1.49
C PHE A 81 -9.80 0.84 -2.34
N THR A 82 -9.51 2.08 -1.93
CA THR A 82 -8.53 2.95 -2.61
C THR A 82 -7.25 3.05 -1.80
N PRO A 83 -6.15 2.34 -2.18
CA PRO A 83 -4.92 2.39 -1.42
C PRO A 83 -4.30 3.79 -1.44
N ALA A 84 -3.64 4.16 -0.34
CA ALA A 84 -2.97 5.45 -0.23
C ALA A 84 -1.71 5.53 -1.09
N ARG A 85 -1.07 4.39 -1.36
CA ARG A 85 0.12 4.27 -2.20
C ARG A 85 0.32 2.86 -2.73
N VAL A 86 1.19 2.76 -3.75
CA VAL A 86 1.59 1.49 -4.36
C VAL A 86 3.10 1.30 -4.17
N VAL A 87 3.51 0.13 -3.68
CA VAL A 87 4.93 -0.25 -3.56
C VAL A 87 5.23 -1.37 -4.56
N MET A 88 6.33 -1.24 -5.28
CA MET A 88 6.74 -2.19 -6.30
C MET A 88 8.19 -2.61 -6.10
N GLN A 89 8.50 -3.84 -6.45
CA GLN A 89 9.86 -4.27 -6.73
C GLN A 89 10.13 -4.24 -8.24
N ASP A 90 11.37 -4.39 -8.66
CA ASP A 90 11.76 -4.09 -10.03
C ASP A 90 11.37 -5.16 -11.07
N PHE A 91 11.10 -6.41 -10.69
CA PHE A 91 10.66 -7.41 -11.66
C PHE A 91 9.21 -7.22 -12.11
N THR A 92 8.33 -6.89 -11.19
CA THR A 92 6.89 -6.71 -11.47
C THR A 92 6.51 -5.25 -11.66
N GLY A 93 7.29 -4.31 -11.10
CA GLY A 93 7.02 -2.88 -11.17
C GLY A 93 7.50 -2.21 -12.45
N VAL A 94 8.63 -2.64 -13.03
CA VAL A 94 9.11 -2.08 -14.30
C VAL A 94 8.10 -2.26 -15.44
N PRO A 95 7.48 -3.44 -15.63
CA PRO A 95 6.39 -3.59 -16.61
C PRO A 95 5.24 -2.60 -16.41
N CYS A 96 4.80 -2.37 -15.17
CA CYS A 96 3.74 -1.38 -14.91
C CYS A 96 4.13 0.05 -15.38
N VAL A 97 5.39 0.44 -15.19
CA VAL A 97 5.89 1.75 -15.66
C VAL A 97 6.01 1.79 -17.18
N VAL A 98 6.36 0.66 -17.82
CA VAL A 98 6.36 0.51 -19.28
C VAL A 98 4.96 0.70 -19.84
N ASP A 99 3.95 0.12 -19.21
CA ASP A 99 2.55 0.27 -19.62
C ASP A 99 2.08 1.72 -19.51
N LEU A 100 2.43 2.44 -18.45
CA LEU A 100 2.17 3.88 -18.35
C LEU A 100 2.85 4.68 -19.48
N ALA A 101 4.08 4.32 -19.86
CA ALA A 101 4.78 4.96 -20.98
C ALA A 101 4.06 4.68 -22.31
N THR A 102 3.63 3.44 -22.53
CA THR A 102 2.86 3.02 -23.71
C THR A 102 1.50 3.73 -23.78
N MET A 103 0.84 3.93 -22.65
CA MET A 103 -0.40 4.71 -22.57
C MET A 103 -0.17 6.17 -23.01
N ARG A 104 0.96 6.78 -22.63
CA ARG A 104 1.32 8.12 -23.11
C ARG A 104 1.48 8.17 -24.62
N GLU A 105 2.15 7.19 -25.21
CA GLU A 105 2.29 7.08 -26.68
C GLU A 105 0.93 6.92 -27.35
N ALA A 106 0.05 6.08 -26.81
CA ALA A 106 -1.31 5.90 -27.34
C ALA A 106 -2.13 7.19 -27.27
N VAL A 107 -2.05 7.92 -26.16
CA VAL A 107 -2.73 9.22 -26.01
C VAL A 107 -2.24 10.24 -27.03
N VAL A 108 -0.94 10.30 -27.32
CA VAL A 108 -0.37 11.17 -28.37
C VAL A 108 -0.89 10.76 -29.74
N ALA A 109 -0.93 9.46 -30.05
CA ALA A 109 -1.46 8.94 -31.32
C ALA A 109 -2.95 9.28 -31.52
N LEU A 110 -3.71 9.41 -30.43
CA LEU A 110 -5.11 9.86 -30.43
C LEU A 110 -5.27 11.39 -30.41
N GLY A 111 -4.18 12.16 -30.44
CA GLY A 111 -4.19 13.62 -30.42
C GLY A 111 -4.45 14.22 -29.03
N GLY A 112 -4.29 13.43 -27.96
CA GLY A 112 -4.45 13.88 -26.57
C GLY A 112 -3.14 14.36 -25.93
N ASP A 113 -3.24 14.82 -24.69
CA ASP A 113 -2.13 15.29 -23.89
C ASP A 113 -1.54 14.15 -23.04
N PRO A 114 -0.30 13.68 -23.30
CA PRO A 114 0.32 12.57 -22.57
C PRO A 114 0.59 12.90 -21.10
N SER A 115 0.67 14.16 -20.72
CA SER A 115 0.89 14.56 -19.33
C SER A 115 -0.26 14.16 -18.39
N LYS A 116 -1.43 13.84 -18.95
CA LYS A 116 -2.58 13.34 -18.19
C LYS A 116 -2.40 11.91 -17.69
N ILE A 117 -1.48 11.14 -18.28
CA ILE A 117 -1.13 9.80 -17.81
C ILE A 117 -0.05 9.92 -16.73
N ASN A 118 -0.47 9.87 -15.50
CA ASN A 118 0.36 9.91 -14.29
C ASN A 118 -0.23 8.96 -13.23
N PRO A 119 0.57 8.40 -12.33
CA PRO A 119 0.05 7.79 -11.11
C PRO A 119 -0.82 8.78 -10.33
N LEU A 120 -2.01 8.38 -9.96
CA LEU A 120 -2.93 9.16 -9.10
C LEU A 120 -2.73 8.86 -7.62
N ALA A 121 -2.05 7.77 -7.30
CA ALA A 121 -1.53 7.44 -5.99
C ALA A 121 0.00 7.42 -6.04
N PRO A 122 0.71 7.83 -4.95
CA PRO A 122 2.15 7.68 -4.88
C PRO A 122 2.60 6.26 -5.20
N ALA A 123 3.52 6.12 -6.15
CA ALA A 123 4.09 4.85 -6.58
C ALA A 123 5.59 4.84 -6.29
N GLU A 124 6.03 3.86 -5.52
CA GLU A 124 7.42 3.74 -5.07
C GLU A 124 7.97 2.39 -5.54
N LEU A 125 9.02 2.42 -6.37
CA LEU A 125 9.68 1.23 -6.90
C LEU A 125 11.06 1.08 -6.28
N VAL A 126 11.34 -0.10 -5.70
CA VAL A 126 12.65 -0.44 -5.14
C VAL A 126 13.36 -1.42 -6.06
N ILE A 127 14.59 -1.11 -6.44
CA ILE A 127 15.43 -2.00 -7.24
C ILE A 127 16.20 -2.90 -6.28
N ASP A 128 15.75 -4.16 -6.16
CA ASP A 128 16.36 -5.13 -5.26
C ASP A 128 16.35 -6.58 -5.77
N HIS A 129 15.27 -7.02 -6.41
CA HIS A 129 15.09 -8.41 -6.83
C HIS A 129 16.00 -8.82 -7.99
N SER A 130 16.41 -7.88 -8.84
CA SER A 130 17.32 -8.13 -9.96
C SER A 130 18.79 -8.07 -9.58
N VAL A 131 19.12 -7.59 -8.39
CA VAL A 131 20.52 -7.42 -7.93
C VAL A 131 21.16 -8.79 -7.70
N GLN A 132 22.32 -9.00 -8.33
CA GLN A 132 23.07 -10.25 -8.26
C GLN A 132 24.43 -10.04 -7.62
N ILE A 133 24.94 -11.06 -6.94
CA ILE A 133 26.28 -11.10 -6.37
C ILE A 133 27.16 -11.99 -7.25
N ASP A 134 27.95 -11.36 -8.11
CA ASP A 134 28.88 -12.05 -9.04
C ASP A 134 30.27 -12.26 -8.40
N ALA A 135 30.70 -11.32 -7.57
CA ALA A 135 31.98 -11.38 -6.85
C ALA A 135 31.77 -11.38 -5.33
N PHE A 136 32.59 -12.14 -4.61
CA PHE A 136 32.47 -12.28 -3.16
C PHE A 136 33.83 -12.61 -2.50
N GLY A 137 33.90 -12.52 -1.18
CA GLY A 137 35.01 -13.00 -0.37
C GLY A 137 36.29 -12.15 -0.40
N ASN A 138 36.25 -10.94 -0.97
CA ASN A 138 37.39 -10.02 -1.00
C ASN A 138 36.93 -8.55 -0.96
N ALA A 139 37.86 -7.64 -0.66
CA ALA A 139 37.53 -6.21 -0.48
C ALA A 139 37.04 -5.51 -1.76
N ALA A 140 37.42 -5.98 -2.95
CA ALA A 140 37.03 -5.40 -4.24
C ALA A 140 35.67 -5.93 -4.73
N ALA A 141 35.08 -6.92 -4.07
CA ALA A 141 33.87 -7.58 -4.53
C ALA A 141 32.68 -6.61 -4.60
N PHE A 142 32.57 -5.70 -3.64
CA PHE A 142 31.47 -4.72 -3.62
C PHE A 142 31.48 -3.81 -4.85
N GLU A 143 32.61 -3.16 -5.12
CA GLU A 143 32.78 -2.27 -6.27
C GLU A 143 32.52 -3.00 -7.60
N LYS A 144 33.08 -4.22 -7.72
CA LYS A 144 32.87 -5.04 -8.92
C LYS A 144 31.42 -5.42 -9.13
N ASN A 145 30.67 -5.76 -8.07
CA ASN A 145 29.24 -6.05 -8.19
C ASN A 145 28.44 -4.80 -8.61
N VAL A 146 28.79 -3.63 -8.09
CA VAL A 146 28.14 -2.37 -8.51
C VAL A 146 28.37 -2.09 -9.99
N GLU A 147 29.62 -2.23 -10.47
CA GLU A 147 29.94 -2.05 -11.90
C GLU A 147 29.12 -3.00 -12.79
N LEU A 148 29.12 -4.29 -12.45
CA LEU A 148 28.39 -5.31 -13.23
C LEU A 148 26.87 -5.09 -13.18
N GLU A 149 26.33 -4.63 -12.06
CA GLU A 149 24.92 -4.33 -11.90
C GLU A 149 24.49 -3.20 -12.84
N TYR A 150 25.24 -2.11 -12.90
CA TYR A 150 24.94 -0.98 -13.78
C TYR A 150 25.20 -1.32 -15.25
N GLU A 151 26.24 -2.07 -15.58
CA GLU A 151 26.50 -2.54 -16.95
C GLU A 151 25.35 -3.43 -17.46
N ARG A 152 24.94 -4.40 -16.67
CA ARG A 152 23.88 -5.37 -16.99
C ARG A 152 22.51 -4.73 -17.18
N ASN A 153 22.19 -3.72 -16.39
CA ASN A 153 20.86 -3.13 -16.29
C ASN A 153 20.79 -1.68 -16.79
N GLN A 154 21.76 -1.22 -17.56
CA GLN A 154 21.87 0.18 -17.99
C GLN A 154 20.60 0.70 -18.65
N GLU A 155 20.02 -0.04 -19.58
CA GLU A 155 18.80 0.36 -20.29
C GLU A 155 17.62 0.51 -19.34
N ARG A 156 17.41 -0.44 -18.43
CA ARG A 156 16.35 -0.40 -17.41
C ARG A 156 16.51 0.80 -16.49
N TYR A 157 17.73 1.08 -16.05
CA TYR A 157 17.98 2.19 -15.14
C TYR A 157 17.84 3.56 -15.82
N GLN A 158 18.19 3.67 -17.08
CA GLN A 158 17.91 4.86 -17.87
C GLN A 158 16.41 5.09 -18.02
N PHE A 159 15.65 4.03 -18.31
CA PHE A 159 14.19 4.10 -18.39
C PHE A 159 13.55 4.52 -17.06
N LEU A 160 13.95 3.89 -15.94
CA LEU A 160 13.43 4.27 -14.62
C LEU A 160 13.82 5.70 -14.21
N ARG A 161 15.03 6.15 -14.60
CA ARG A 161 15.47 7.53 -14.38
C ARG A 161 14.60 8.52 -15.15
N TRP A 162 14.29 8.19 -16.40
CA TRP A 162 13.32 8.94 -17.19
C TRP A 162 11.94 8.96 -16.51
N GLY A 163 11.45 7.82 -16.06
CA GLY A 163 10.15 7.69 -15.39
C GLY A 163 10.00 8.63 -14.20
N GLN A 164 11.03 8.77 -13.36
CA GLN A 164 11.01 9.70 -12.22
C GLN A 164 10.91 11.18 -12.62
N THR A 165 11.31 11.52 -13.83
CA THR A 165 11.18 12.89 -14.35
C THR A 165 9.91 13.11 -15.15
N ALA A 166 9.38 12.04 -15.75
CA ALA A 166 8.20 12.06 -16.59
C ALA A 166 6.88 11.95 -15.79
N PHE A 167 6.89 11.22 -14.69
CA PHE A 167 5.73 11.01 -13.83
C PHE A 167 5.87 11.74 -12.49
N GLU A 168 4.83 12.45 -12.07
CA GLU A 168 4.86 13.31 -10.88
C GLU A 168 4.91 12.52 -9.56
N GLU A 169 4.12 11.46 -9.44
CA GLU A 169 3.97 10.66 -8.20
C GLU A 169 4.76 9.33 -8.25
N PHE A 170 5.84 9.29 -9.02
CA PHE A 170 6.67 8.09 -9.16
C PHE A 170 8.08 8.31 -8.60
N LYS A 171 8.53 7.39 -7.75
CA LYS A 171 9.88 7.41 -7.14
C LYS A 171 10.54 6.05 -7.28
N VAL A 172 11.86 6.07 -7.47
CA VAL A 172 12.68 4.86 -7.56
C VAL A 172 13.76 4.90 -6.48
N VAL A 173 13.85 3.84 -5.70
CA VAL A 173 14.97 3.58 -4.80
C VAL A 173 16.04 2.81 -5.57
N PRO A 174 17.26 3.33 -5.69
CA PRO A 174 18.30 2.74 -6.51
C PRO A 174 18.80 1.38 -5.96
N PRO A 175 19.50 0.56 -6.81
CA PRO A 175 20.07 -0.70 -6.35
C PRO A 175 21.11 -0.49 -5.24
N GLY A 176 21.30 -1.50 -4.42
CA GLY A 176 22.24 -1.44 -3.27
C GLY A 176 21.71 -0.68 -2.05
N THR A 177 20.44 -0.28 -2.04
CA THR A 177 19.82 0.47 -0.93
C THR A 177 19.02 -0.43 0.02
N GLY A 178 19.06 -1.74 -0.17
CA GLY A 178 18.39 -2.74 0.65
C GLY A 178 17.10 -3.27 0.01
N ILE A 179 16.55 -4.31 0.63
CA ILE A 179 15.40 -5.06 0.14
C ILE A 179 14.11 -4.27 0.38
N VAL A 180 13.17 -4.33 -0.59
CA VAL A 180 11.91 -3.58 -0.58
C VAL A 180 11.07 -3.86 0.67
N HIS A 181 10.90 -5.14 1.05
CA HIS A 181 10.07 -5.53 2.19
C HIS A 181 10.87 -5.73 3.49
N GLN A 182 11.99 -5.06 3.62
CA GLN A 182 12.80 -4.98 4.84
C GLN A 182 13.06 -3.51 5.20
N VAL A 183 14.28 -3.05 5.06
CA VAL A 183 14.66 -1.66 5.42
C VAL A 183 13.88 -0.62 4.62
N ASN A 184 13.56 -0.90 3.35
CA ASN A 184 12.86 0.08 2.52
C ASN A 184 11.38 0.22 2.91
N ILE A 185 10.67 -0.87 3.24
CA ILE A 185 9.27 -0.74 3.66
C ILE A 185 9.15 0.03 4.98
N GLU A 186 10.10 -0.15 5.90
CA GLU A 186 10.17 0.64 7.14
C GLU A 186 10.39 2.14 6.85
N ARG A 187 11.25 2.45 5.89
CA ARG A 187 11.54 3.84 5.47
C ARG A 187 10.36 4.48 4.74
N LEU A 188 9.68 3.72 3.91
CA LEU A 188 8.59 4.21 3.06
C LEU A 188 7.25 4.28 3.78
N ALA A 189 7.04 3.47 4.83
CA ALA A 189 5.82 3.49 5.62
C ALA A 189 5.71 4.79 6.44
N ARG A 190 4.61 5.51 6.24
CA ARG A 190 4.40 6.83 6.86
C ARG A 190 3.44 6.79 8.04
N THR A 191 2.73 5.69 8.25
CA THR A 191 1.63 5.49 9.21
C THR A 191 0.46 6.45 9.00
N VAL A 192 0.73 7.72 8.83
CA VAL A 192 -0.26 8.76 8.48
C VAL A 192 0.18 9.46 7.21
N MET A 193 -0.69 9.47 6.23
CA MET A 193 -0.53 10.22 4.99
C MET A 193 -1.18 11.57 5.09
N THR A 194 -0.60 12.55 4.38
CA THR A 194 -1.18 13.88 4.22
C THR A 194 -1.25 14.26 2.77
N ARG A 195 -2.33 14.97 2.39
CA ARG A 195 -2.54 15.46 1.02
C ARG A 195 -3.22 16.83 1.08
N ALA A 196 -2.83 17.73 0.18
CA ALA A 196 -3.58 18.96 -0.02
C ALA A 196 -5.00 18.63 -0.53
N ALA A 197 -6.02 19.22 0.06
CA ALA A 197 -7.43 19.00 -0.30
C ALA A 197 -8.21 20.32 -0.12
N GLY A 198 -8.53 20.95 -1.25
CA GLY A 198 -9.14 22.30 -1.21
C GLY A 198 -8.21 23.29 -0.52
N ASP A 199 -8.75 24.00 0.47
CA ASP A 199 -8.01 25.03 1.22
C ASP A 199 -7.25 24.47 2.44
N GLY A 200 -7.21 23.14 2.62
CA GLY A 200 -6.61 22.51 3.79
C GLY A 200 -5.75 21.29 3.48
N VAL A 201 -5.34 20.62 4.54
CA VAL A 201 -4.56 19.37 4.48
C VAL A 201 -5.43 18.22 5.01
N LEU A 202 -5.65 17.22 4.19
CA LEU A 202 -6.29 15.97 4.58
C LEU A 202 -5.26 15.06 5.22
N ALA A 203 -5.58 14.49 6.40
CA ALA A 203 -4.78 13.45 7.05
C ALA A 203 -5.59 12.14 7.14
N TYR A 204 -4.93 11.01 6.83
CA TYR A 204 -5.56 9.70 6.77
C TYR A 204 -4.54 8.58 7.00
N PRO A 205 -4.98 7.38 7.41
CA PRO A 205 -4.09 6.25 7.59
C PRO A 205 -3.33 5.90 6.30
N ASP A 206 -2.04 5.60 6.41
CA ASP A 206 -1.28 4.98 5.33
C ASP A 206 -1.82 3.58 5.06
N THR A 207 -2.03 3.28 3.79
CA THR A 207 -2.44 1.97 3.30
C THR A 207 -1.67 1.66 2.02
N CYS A 208 -1.25 0.41 1.86
CA CYS A 208 -0.33 0.04 0.82
C CYS A 208 -0.79 -1.23 0.07
N VAL A 209 -0.82 -1.16 -1.24
CA VAL A 209 -0.79 -2.38 -2.07
C VAL A 209 0.58 -2.50 -2.72
N GLY A 210 1.04 -3.72 -2.94
CA GLY A 210 2.34 -3.94 -3.55
C GLY A 210 2.35 -5.14 -4.48
N THR A 211 3.26 -5.12 -5.45
CA THR A 211 3.42 -6.19 -6.46
C THR A 211 4.12 -7.44 -5.92
N ASP A 212 4.22 -7.57 -4.62
CA ASP A 212 4.88 -8.69 -3.94
C ASP A 212 4.04 -9.18 -2.76
N SER A 213 4.00 -10.51 -2.54
CA SER A 213 3.27 -11.13 -1.42
C SER A 213 3.78 -10.71 -0.04
N HIS A 214 5.03 -10.24 0.07
CA HIS A 214 5.62 -9.74 1.30
C HIS A 214 5.17 -8.32 1.68
N THR A 215 4.38 -7.64 0.84
CA THR A 215 3.81 -6.33 1.16
C THR A 215 3.00 -6.35 2.47
N THR A 216 2.42 -7.49 2.83
CA THR A 216 1.74 -7.70 4.11
C THR A 216 2.64 -7.46 5.34
N MET A 217 3.97 -7.49 5.21
CA MET A 217 4.90 -7.20 6.32
C MET A 217 4.76 -5.76 6.84
N VAL A 218 4.26 -4.83 6.02
CA VAL A 218 4.00 -3.45 6.44
C VAL A 218 2.99 -3.36 7.59
N ASN A 219 2.14 -4.37 7.76
CA ASN A 219 1.18 -4.41 8.87
C ASN A 219 1.85 -4.42 10.24
N GLY A 220 3.09 -4.93 10.34
CA GLY A 220 3.90 -4.85 11.56
C GLY A 220 4.25 -3.42 12.00
N LEU A 221 4.14 -2.45 11.10
CA LEU A 221 4.33 -1.01 11.34
C LEU A 221 3.02 -0.25 11.58
N GLY A 222 1.89 -0.96 11.68
CA GLY A 222 0.57 -0.35 11.83
C GLY A 222 0.01 0.25 10.53
N VAL A 223 0.53 -0.18 9.37
CA VAL A 223 0.03 0.21 8.04
C VAL A 223 -0.70 -0.98 7.43
N LEU A 224 -1.94 -0.80 7.02
CA LEU A 224 -2.71 -1.84 6.35
C LEU A 224 -2.17 -2.03 4.92
N GLY A 225 -1.72 -3.26 4.61
CA GLY A 225 -1.16 -3.55 3.30
C GLY A 225 -1.29 -5.01 2.90
N TRP A 226 -1.33 -5.24 1.59
CA TRP A 226 -1.33 -6.59 1.00
C TRP A 226 -0.76 -6.62 -0.41
N GLY A 227 -0.40 -7.84 -0.86
CA GLY A 227 0.11 -8.09 -2.19
C GLY A 227 -1.00 -8.17 -3.23
N VAL A 228 -0.73 -7.60 -4.40
CA VAL A 228 -1.59 -7.64 -5.58
C VAL A 228 -0.77 -8.06 -6.81
N GLY A 229 -1.43 -8.43 -7.89
CA GLY A 229 -0.79 -8.63 -9.19
C GLY A 229 -0.32 -7.32 -9.82
N GLY A 230 0.55 -7.40 -10.84
CA GLY A 230 1.03 -6.22 -11.56
C GLY A 230 -0.08 -5.39 -12.17
N ILE A 231 -1.05 -6.03 -12.81
CA ILE A 231 -2.22 -5.37 -13.43
C ILE A 231 -3.08 -4.65 -12.38
N GLU A 232 -3.27 -5.25 -11.22
CA GLU A 232 -4.02 -4.63 -10.12
C GLU A 232 -3.27 -3.43 -9.52
N ALA A 233 -1.94 -3.53 -9.41
CA ALA A 233 -1.11 -2.41 -8.98
C ALA A 233 -1.16 -1.23 -9.97
N GLU A 234 -1.15 -1.53 -11.27
CA GLU A 234 -1.30 -0.55 -12.34
C GLU A 234 -2.67 0.12 -12.29
N ALA A 235 -3.74 -0.65 -12.14
CA ALA A 235 -5.09 -0.14 -11.97
C ALA A 235 -5.20 0.79 -10.75
N ALA A 236 -4.59 0.40 -9.62
CA ALA A 236 -4.52 1.22 -8.40
C ALA A 236 -3.73 2.52 -8.62
N MET A 237 -2.61 2.48 -9.34
CA MET A 237 -1.87 3.69 -9.73
C MET A 237 -2.71 4.63 -10.58
N LEU A 238 -3.56 4.10 -11.45
CA LEU A 238 -4.48 4.87 -12.30
C LEU A 238 -5.77 5.29 -11.57
N GLY A 239 -5.84 5.09 -10.26
CA GLY A 239 -6.95 5.54 -9.41
C GLY A 239 -8.16 4.62 -9.40
N GLN A 240 -8.05 3.41 -9.94
CA GLN A 240 -9.10 2.41 -9.80
C GLN A 240 -9.04 1.79 -8.40
N PRO A 241 -10.17 1.69 -7.70
CA PRO A 241 -10.20 1.02 -6.41
C PRO A 241 -10.01 -0.50 -6.58
N VAL A 242 -9.46 -1.13 -5.55
CA VAL A 242 -9.32 -2.59 -5.44
C VAL A 242 -10.59 -3.18 -4.85
N SER A 243 -11.20 -4.12 -5.57
CA SER A 243 -12.36 -4.84 -5.09
C SER A 243 -11.98 -5.93 -4.09
N MET A 244 -12.72 -6.03 -2.99
CA MET A 244 -12.55 -7.08 -1.99
C MET A 244 -13.83 -7.34 -1.21
N LEU A 245 -14.02 -8.58 -0.76
CA LEU A 245 -15.04 -8.86 0.26
C LEU A 245 -14.61 -8.25 1.60
N ILE A 246 -15.57 -7.76 2.40
CA ILE A 246 -15.28 -7.34 3.77
C ILE A 246 -14.66 -8.53 4.50
N PRO A 247 -13.38 -8.47 4.92
CA PRO A 247 -12.66 -9.66 5.38
C PRO A 247 -13.04 -10.04 6.81
N ARG A 248 -12.91 -11.32 7.13
CA ARG A 248 -12.81 -11.75 8.52
C ARG A 248 -11.51 -11.29 9.14
N VAL A 249 -11.52 -11.07 10.44
CA VAL A 249 -10.34 -10.69 11.22
C VAL A 249 -10.04 -11.76 12.26
N VAL A 250 -8.80 -12.24 12.26
CA VAL A 250 -8.30 -13.24 13.22
C VAL A 250 -7.40 -12.53 14.23
N GLY A 251 -7.76 -12.59 15.50
CA GLY A 251 -6.92 -12.10 16.58
C GLY A 251 -5.87 -13.14 16.98
N PHE A 252 -4.59 -12.78 16.95
CA PHE A 252 -3.49 -13.62 17.43
C PHE A 252 -2.92 -13.07 18.74
N LYS A 253 -3.24 -13.72 19.85
CA LYS A 253 -2.80 -13.27 21.17
C LYS A 253 -1.41 -13.80 21.51
N LEU A 254 -0.47 -12.87 21.77
CA LEU A 254 0.85 -13.16 22.29
C LEU A 254 0.84 -13.09 23.82
N THR A 255 1.37 -14.10 24.49
CA THR A 255 1.43 -14.14 25.96
C THR A 255 2.75 -14.68 26.45
N GLY A 256 3.21 -14.20 27.61
CA GLY A 256 4.45 -14.64 28.23
C GLY A 256 5.69 -13.97 27.62
N ALA A 257 6.81 -14.66 27.64
CA ALA A 257 8.10 -14.17 27.13
C ALA A 257 8.85 -15.28 26.41
N ALA A 258 9.64 -14.91 25.40
CA ALA A 258 10.53 -15.85 24.72
C ALA A 258 11.59 -16.38 25.72
N LYS A 259 11.83 -17.69 25.69
CA LYS A 259 12.84 -18.33 26.52
C LYS A 259 14.25 -17.97 26.03
N PRO A 260 15.29 -18.01 26.89
CA PRO A 260 16.67 -17.87 26.44
C PRO A 260 16.99 -18.85 25.30
N GLY A 261 17.63 -18.34 24.24
CA GLY A 261 18.00 -19.10 23.04
C GLY A 261 16.93 -19.13 21.93
N VAL A 262 15.71 -18.64 22.19
CA VAL A 262 14.68 -18.46 21.15
C VAL A 262 14.98 -17.19 20.36
N THR A 263 15.04 -17.32 19.04
CA THR A 263 15.24 -16.18 18.12
C THR A 263 13.91 -15.62 17.61
N ALA A 264 13.93 -14.44 17.03
CA ALA A 264 12.77 -13.86 16.34
C ALA A 264 12.28 -14.79 15.20
N THR A 265 13.20 -15.45 14.50
CA THR A 265 12.88 -16.42 13.44
C THR A 265 12.08 -17.61 13.98
N ASP A 266 12.43 -18.15 15.15
CA ASP A 266 11.68 -19.25 15.75
C ASP A 266 10.24 -18.83 16.08
N VAL A 267 10.07 -17.60 16.59
CA VAL A 267 8.74 -17.04 16.88
C VAL A 267 7.94 -16.89 15.59
N VAL A 268 8.51 -16.28 14.55
CA VAL A 268 7.83 -16.07 13.26
C VAL A 268 7.44 -17.40 12.62
N LEU A 269 8.32 -18.38 12.59
CA LEU A 269 8.03 -19.70 12.01
C LEU A 269 6.93 -20.43 12.79
N THR A 270 6.91 -20.32 14.13
CA THR A 270 5.87 -20.89 14.98
C THR A 270 4.51 -20.25 14.71
N ILE A 271 4.47 -18.92 14.66
CA ILE A 271 3.24 -18.16 14.34
C ILE A 271 2.73 -18.55 12.94
N THR A 272 3.62 -18.60 11.97
CA THR A 272 3.27 -18.95 10.58
C THR A 272 2.68 -20.36 10.49
N ASP A 273 3.26 -21.34 11.17
CA ASP A 273 2.72 -22.71 11.21
C ASP A 273 1.32 -22.77 11.85
N MET A 274 1.14 -22.04 12.95
CA MET A 274 -0.17 -21.96 13.62
C MET A 274 -1.23 -21.32 12.74
N LEU A 275 -0.93 -20.17 12.13
CA LEU A 275 -1.86 -19.44 11.26
C LEU A 275 -2.18 -20.22 9.99
N ARG A 276 -1.19 -20.94 9.42
CA ARG A 276 -1.41 -21.81 8.25
C ARG A 276 -2.37 -22.95 8.59
N LYS A 277 -2.22 -23.58 9.75
CA LYS A 277 -3.13 -24.64 10.23
C LYS A 277 -4.53 -24.12 10.51
N HIS A 278 -4.64 -22.90 11.03
CA HIS A 278 -5.93 -22.23 11.28
C HIS A 278 -6.66 -21.84 9.99
N GLY A 279 -5.92 -21.54 8.93
CA GLY A 279 -6.47 -21.10 7.64
C GLY A 279 -6.81 -19.60 7.66
N VAL A 280 -5.87 -18.76 7.26
CA VAL A 280 -5.99 -17.28 7.27
C VAL A 280 -6.02 -16.66 5.87
N VAL A 281 -6.09 -17.45 4.83
CA VAL A 281 -6.20 -16.95 3.45
C VAL A 281 -7.49 -16.12 3.32
N GLY A 282 -7.37 -14.90 2.78
CA GLY A 282 -8.49 -13.96 2.66
C GLY A 282 -8.95 -13.33 3.98
N LYS A 283 -8.15 -13.43 5.05
CA LYS A 283 -8.44 -12.85 6.36
C LYS A 283 -7.36 -11.87 6.77
N PHE A 284 -7.70 -10.87 7.56
CA PHE A 284 -6.71 -10.07 8.28
C PHE A 284 -6.32 -10.74 9.59
N VAL A 285 -5.07 -10.52 10.01
CA VAL A 285 -4.56 -11.01 11.29
C VAL A 285 -4.10 -9.83 12.13
N GLU A 286 -4.68 -9.68 13.32
CA GLU A 286 -4.28 -8.66 14.29
C GLU A 286 -3.57 -9.29 15.46
N PHE A 287 -2.38 -8.80 15.79
CA PHE A 287 -1.58 -9.27 16.92
C PHE A 287 -1.83 -8.39 18.15
N TYR A 288 -1.98 -9.05 19.31
CA TYR A 288 -2.22 -8.35 20.58
C TYR A 288 -1.72 -9.19 21.78
N GLY A 289 -1.62 -8.57 22.97
CA GLY A 289 -1.23 -9.24 24.21
C GLY A 289 -0.23 -8.54 25.06
#